data_4b7deb4b65c61f359e23f63c013c94b4
#
_entry.id   4b7deb4b65c61f359e23f63c013c94b4
#
_cell.length_a   1.000
_cell.length_b   1.000
_cell.length_c   1.000
_cell.angle_alpha   90.00
_cell.angle_beta   90.00
_cell.angle_gamma   90.00
#
_symmetry.space_group_name_H-M   'P 1'
#
loop_
_entity.id
_entity.type
_entity.pdbx_description
1 polymer ?
#
loop_
_entity_poly.entity_id
_entity_poly.type
_entity_poly.pdbx_seq_one_letter_code
_entity_poly.pdbx_strand_id
1 'polypeptide(L)'
;MTKPTKTTSPTRSRDKVLQTLYELELGGEQLNEVLKNHSSEKSNKFYKEILKGVSENLEGFDETIQDYVDRPIQQLDVIEKNILRISLYELKKKELDSSIIINEAIRMAKKYGSIEGYKFVNAVLDKIIKAS
;
A
#
# COMPACT_ATOMS: atom_id res chain seq x y z
N MET A 1 21.30 -24.54 -16.55
CA MET A 1 19.95 -24.02 -16.60
C MET A 1 19.88 -22.67 -15.95
N THR A 2 19.55 -21.71 -16.71
CA THR A 2 19.37 -20.37 -16.17
C THR A 2 18.09 -20.34 -15.37
N LYS A 3 18.23 -20.09 -14.09
CA LYS A 3 17.10 -19.77 -13.29
C LYS A 3 16.43 -18.52 -13.89
N PRO A 4 15.13 -18.56 -14.14
CA PRO A 4 14.47 -17.36 -14.62
C PRO A 4 14.76 -16.25 -13.62
N THR A 5 15.15 -15.11 -14.13
CA THR A 5 15.24 -13.92 -13.32
C THR A 5 13.95 -13.85 -12.53
N LYS A 6 14.09 -13.77 -11.23
CA LYS A 6 12.91 -13.63 -10.38
C LYS A 6 12.17 -12.38 -10.78
N THR A 7 11.21 -12.55 -11.67
CA THR A 7 10.20 -11.53 -11.85
C THR A 7 9.39 -11.56 -10.58
N THR A 8 9.58 -10.54 -9.77
CA THR A 8 8.79 -10.37 -8.57
C THR A 8 7.36 -10.13 -9.00
N SER A 9 6.44 -10.95 -8.55
CA SER A 9 5.04 -10.75 -8.87
C SER A 9 4.56 -9.41 -8.32
N PRO A 10 3.56 -8.77 -8.97
CA PRO A 10 2.96 -7.55 -8.42
C PRO A 10 2.47 -7.72 -6.99
N THR A 11 1.91 -8.87 -6.66
CA THR A 11 1.47 -9.20 -5.31
C THR A 11 2.63 -9.11 -4.30
N ARG A 12 3.75 -9.73 -4.61
CA ARG A 12 4.92 -9.67 -3.74
C ARG A 12 5.48 -8.26 -3.65
N SER A 13 5.47 -7.53 -4.75
CA SER A 13 5.94 -6.14 -4.77
C SER A 13 5.10 -5.25 -3.87
N ARG A 14 3.78 -5.44 -3.85
CA ARG A 14 2.90 -4.70 -2.93
C ARG A 14 3.23 -4.98 -1.49
N ASP A 15 3.50 -6.24 -1.16
CA ASP A 15 3.90 -6.62 0.21
C ASP A 15 5.18 -5.90 0.62
N LYS A 16 6.14 -5.79 -0.29
CA LYS A 16 7.40 -5.11 -0.01
C LYS A 16 7.22 -3.60 0.15
N VAL A 17 6.35 -2.99 -0.65
CA VAL A 17 6.02 -1.58 -0.49
C VAL A 17 5.38 -1.35 0.87
N LEU A 18 4.44 -2.21 1.26
CA LEU A 18 3.78 -2.11 2.55
C LEU A 18 4.79 -2.17 3.70
N GLN A 19 5.73 -3.11 3.65
CA GLN A 19 6.78 -3.23 4.65
C GLN A 19 7.64 -1.97 4.72
N THR A 20 8.00 -1.43 3.57
CA THR A 20 8.81 -0.20 3.49
C THR A 20 8.07 0.98 4.11
N LEU A 21 6.80 1.17 3.77
CA LEU A 21 5.99 2.27 4.32
C LEU A 21 5.82 2.13 5.83
N TYR A 22 5.63 0.91 6.31
CA TYR A 22 5.52 0.63 7.73
C TYR A 22 6.80 1.03 8.48
N GLU A 23 7.96 0.63 7.96
CA GLU A 23 9.25 0.95 8.56
C GLU A 23 9.51 2.45 8.57
N LEU A 24 9.15 3.15 7.48
CA LEU A 24 9.29 4.61 7.41
C LEU A 24 8.44 5.31 8.46
N GLU A 25 7.24 4.83 8.67
CA GLU A 25 6.31 5.49 9.60
C GLU A 25 6.63 5.21 11.06
N LEU A 26 6.98 3.98 11.39
CA LEU A 26 7.20 3.57 12.78
C LEU A 26 8.65 3.61 13.23
N GLY A 27 9.57 3.44 12.30
CA GLY A 27 11.00 3.31 12.64
C GLY A 27 11.70 4.62 12.91
N GLY A 28 11.13 5.76 12.51
CA GLY A 28 11.80 7.05 12.60
C GLY A 28 13.04 7.14 11.72
N GLU A 29 13.25 6.17 10.84
CA GLU A 29 14.43 6.13 9.97
C GLU A 29 14.21 6.98 8.72
N GLN A 30 15.29 7.44 8.15
CA GLN A 30 15.27 8.15 6.87
C GLN A 30 14.98 7.17 5.74
N LEU A 31 14.38 7.67 4.66
CA LEU A 31 14.07 6.86 3.49
C LEU A 31 15.28 6.06 3.00
N ASN A 32 16.45 6.67 2.93
CA ASN A 32 17.67 6.01 2.46
C ASN A 32 18.03 4.79 3.32
N GLU A 33 17.85 4.91 4.63
CA GLU A 33 18.14 3.81 5.56
C GLU A 33 17.18 2.64 5.33
N VAL A 34 15.89 2.95 5.19
CA VAL A 34 14.88 1.93 4.98
C VAL A 34 15.10 1.24 3.63
N LEU A 35 15.45 1.99 2.60
CA LEU A 35 15.72 1.41 1.27
C LEU A 35 16.90 0.45 1.29
N LYS A 36 17.90 0.68 2.14
CA LYS A 36 18.99 -0.27 2.31
C LYS A 36 18.51 -1.63 2.82
N ASN A 37 17.51 -1.63 3.69
CA ASN A 37 16.90 -2.86 4.21
C ASN A 37 16.17 -3.64 3.14
N HIS A 38 15.81 -2.98 2.04
CA HIS A 38 15.10 -3.57 0.91
C HIS A 38 15.93 -3.54 -0.37
N SER A 39 17.25 -3.67 -0.24
CA SER A 39 18.18 -3.59 -1.38
C SER A 39 17.88 -4.62 -2.47
N SER A 40 17.28 -5.76 -2.12
CA SER A 40 16.87 -6.78 -3.08
C SER A 40 15.81 -6.28 -4.06
N GLU A 41 15.10 -5.19 -3.70
CA GLU A 41 14.08 -4.58 -4.55
C GLU A 41 14.63 -3.46 -5.43
N LYS A 42 15.93 -3.23 -5.40
CA LYS A 42 16.58 -2.12 -6.10
C LYS A 42 16.26 -2.08 -7.60
N SER A 43 16.13 -3.23 -8.24
CA SER A 43 15.82 -3.34 -9.66
C SER A 43 14.34 -3.67 -9.92
N ASN A 44 13.51 -3.75 -8.88
CA ASN A 44 12.10 -4.04 -9.01
C ASN A 44 11.36 -2.76 -9.40
N LYS A 45 11.02 -2.65 -10.68
CA LYS A 45 10.39 -1.47 -11.22
C LYS A 45 9.01 -1.19 -10.60
N PHE A 46 8.20 -2.21 -10.45
CA PHE A 46 6.85 -2.07 -9.89
C PHE A 46 6.89 -1.60 -8.44
N TYR A 47 7.79 -2.17 -7.64
CA TYR A 47 8.02 -1.73 -6.25
C TYR A 47 8.37 -0.24 -6.22
N LYS A 48 9.33 0.18 -7.04
CA LYS A 48 9.77 1.58 -7.08
C LYS A 48 8.66 2.53 -7.49
N GLU A 49 7.86 2.15 -8.49
CA GLU A 49 6.77 2.97 -8.99
C GLU A 49 5.70 3.21 -7.92
N ILE A 50 5.29 2.15 -7.23
CA ILE A 50 4.28 2.28 -6.17
C ILE A 50 4.83 3.10 -5.01
N LEU A 51 6.03 2.79 -4.56
CA LEU A 51 6.64 3.51 -3.43
C LEU A 51 6.77 5.00 -3.73
N LYS A 52 7.24 5.33 -4.93
CA LYS A 52 7.36 6.72 -5.37
C LYS A 52 5.99 7.39 -5.46
N GLY A 53 5.02 6.72 -6.09
CA GLY A 53 3.69 7.26 -6.29
C GLY A 53 2.97 7.53 -4.98
N VAL A 54 3.09 6.64 -4.01
CA VAL A 54 2.51 6.83 -2.68
C VAL A 54 3.21 7.99 -1.97
N SER A 55 4.55 8.00 -1.98
CA SER A 55 5.33 9.03 -1.28
C SER A 55 5.08 10.43 -1.81
N GLU A 56 4.96 10.58 -3.12
CA GLU A 56 4.74 11.87 -3.77
C GLU A 56 3.32 12.40 -3.60
N ASN A 57 2.36 11.53 -3.29
CA ASN A 57 0.95 11.91 -3.17
C ASN A 57 0.39 11.63 -1.78
N LEU A 58 1.26 11.49 -0.79
CA LEU A 58 0.88 11.05 0.55
C LEU A 58 -0.19 11.94 1.16
N GLU A 59 0.01 13.24 1.11
CA GLU A 59 -0.94 14.21 1.69
C GLU A 59 -2.32 14.11 1.04
N GLY A 60 -2.35 14.03 -0.28
CA GLY A 60 -3.62 13.90 -1.02
C GLY A 60 -4.34 12.61 -0.72
N PHE A 61 -3.61 11.50 -0.62
CA PHE A 61 -4.21 10.22 -0.26
C PHE A 61 -4.74 10.25 1.18
N ASP A 62 -4.01 10.86 2.10
CA ASP A 62 -4.45 10.96 3.49
C ASP A 62 -5.70 11.81 3.62
N GLU A 63 -5.81 12.90 2.86
CA GLU A 63 -7.03 13.72 2.81
C GLU A 63 -8.21 12.89 2.32
N THR A 64 -8.03 12.11 1.27
CA THR A 64 -9.07 11.23 0.76
C THR A 64 -9.50 10.20 1.81
N ILE A 65 -8.54 9.55 2.44
CA ILE A 65 -8.84 8.57 3.49
C ILE A 65 -9.64 9.23 4.62
N GLN A 66 -9.21 10.41 5.05
CA GLN A 66 -9.88 11.12 6.15
C GLN A 66 -11.34 11.43 5.85
N ASP A 67 -11.69 11.68 4.59
CA ASP A 67 -13.06 11.94 4.19
C ASP A 67 -13.98 10.72 4.35
N TYR A 68 -13.42 9.52 4.42
CA TYR A 68 -14.19 8.28 4.45
C TYR A 68 -14.02 7.47 5.74
N VAL A 69 -13.34 8.01 6.73
CA VAL A 69 -13.20 7.36 8.03
C VAL A 69 -13.80 8.24 9.12
N ASP A 70 -14.20 7.63 10.22
CA ASP A 70 -14.91 8.30 11.31
C ASP A 70 -14.02 8.72 12.47
N ARG A 71 -12.71 8.69 12.29
CA ARG A 71 -11.73 9.05 13.32
C ARG A 71 -10.51 9.67 12.67
N PRO A 72 -9.68 10.37 13.45
CA PRO A 72 -8.45 10.96 12.89
C PRO A 72 -7.57 9.89 12.26
N ILE A 73 -7.01 10.22 11.09
CA ILE A 73 -6.16 9.27 10.35
C ILE A 73 -4.96 8.80 11.17
N GLN A 74 -4.50 9.62 12.11
CA GLN A 74 -3.39 9.28 13.00
C GLN A 74 -3.74 8.14 13.95
N GLN A 75 -5.01 7.84 14.14
CA GLN A 75 -5.50 6.77 15.00
C GLN A 75 -5.75 5.47 14.26
N LEU A 76 -5.59 5.47 12.93
CA LEU A 76 -5.75 4.25 12.16
C LEU A 76 -4.58 3.30 12.38
N ASP A 77 -4.86 2.01 12.30
CA ASP A 77 -3.80 1.00 12.28
C ASP A 77 -2.82 1.32 11.14
N VAL A 78 -1.52 1.30 11.42
CA VAL A 78 -0.50 1.72 10.46
C VAL A 78 -0.47 0.82 9.22
N ILE A 79 -0.67 -0.47 9.41
CA ILE A 79 -0.72 -1.42 8.29
C ILE A 79 -1.92 -1.11 7.40
N GLU A 80 -3.10 -1.00 7.99
CA GLU A 80 -4.34 -0.76 7.25
C GLU A 80 -4.31 0.59 6.53
N LYS A 81 -3.80 1.62 7.20
CA LYS A 81 -3.63 2.93 6.59
C LYS A 81 -2.75 2.88 5.35
N ASN A 82 -1.62 2.18 5.44
CA ASN A 82 -0.70 2.08 4.31
C ASN A 82 -1.24 1.20 3.19
N ILE A 83 -2.05 0.19 3.50
CA ILE A 83 -2.77 -0.57 2.48
C ILE A 83 -3.71 0.36 1.71
N LEU A 84 -4.44 1.23 2.40
CA LEU A 84 -5.31 2.21 1.77
C LEU A 84 -4.53 3.15 0.86
N ARG A 85 -3.37 3.61 1.29
CA ARG A 85 -2.51 4.48 0.47
C ARG A 85 -2.06 3.80 -0.82
N ILE A 86 -1.60 2.55 -0.73
CA ILE A 86 -1.20 1.77 -1.90
C ILE A 86 -2.39 1.60 -2.85
N SER A 87 -3.55 1.26 -2.31
CA SER A 87 -4.77 1.04 -3.10
C SER A 87 -5.22 2.31 -3.81
N LEU A 88 -5.16 3.45 -3.13
CA LEU A 88 -5.52 4.74 -3.74
C LEU A 88 -4.58 5.10 -4.88
N TYR A 89 -3.29 4.81 -4.73
CA TYR A 89 -2.34 5.01 -5.81
C TYR A 89 -2.73 4.18 -7.03
N GLU A 90 -3.03 2.90 -6.84
CA GLU A 90 -3.39 2.02 -7.93
C GLU A 90 -4.73 2.40 -8.58
N LEU A 91 -5.69 2.84 -7.78
CA LEU A 91 -6.96 3.37 -8.31
C LEU A 91 -6.72 4.60 -9.16
N LYS A 92 -5.82 5.49 -8.73
CA LYS A 92 -5.49 6.70 -9.47
C LYS A 92 -4.87 6.40 -10.82
N LYS A 93 -4.06 5.35 -10.92
CA LYS A 93 -3.41 4.96 -12.17
C LYS A 93 -4.39 4.42 -13.21
N LYS A 94 -5.50 3.87 -12.78
CA LYS A 94 -6.55 3.33 -13.68
C LYS A 94 -6.05 2.24 -14.63
N GLU A 95 -5.06 1.46 -14.21
CA GLU A 95 -4.51 0.38 -15.01
C GLU A 95 -5.13 -0.98 -14.69
N LEU A 96 -5.77 -1.10 -13.50
CA LEU A 96 -6.37 -2.34 -13.04
C LEU A 96 -7.83 -2.11 -12.68
N ASP A 97 -8.63 -3.16 -12.83
CA ASP A 97 -10.01 -3.12 -12.34
C ASP A 97 -10.03 -2.93 -10.84
N SER A 98 -10.99 -2.15 -10.35
CA SER A 98 -11.13 -1.90 -8.92
C SER A 98 -11.28 -3.19 -8.11
N SER A 99 -11.91 -4.22 -8.68
CA SER A 99 -12.05 -5.51 -8.01
C SER A 99 -10.70 -6.17 -7.71
N ILE A 100 -9.75 -6.03 -8.60
CA ILE A 100 -8.39 -6.55 -8.38
C ILE A 100 -7.71 -5.79 -7.25
N ILE A 101 -7.85 -4.47 -7.25
CA ILE A 101 -7.25 -3.61 -6.23
C ILE A 101 -7.84 -3.92 -4.86
N ILE A 102 -9.16 -4.07 -4.76
CA ILE A 102 -9.83 -4.43 -3.51
C ILE A 102 -9.36 -5.80 -3.02
N ASN A 103 -9.31 -6.79 -3.92
CA ASN A 103 -8.89 -8.14 -3.55
C ASN A 103 -7.45 -8.16 -3.00
N GLU A 104 -6.55 -7.39 -3.61
CA GLU A 104 -5.18 -7.26 -3.12
C GLU A 104 -5.11 -6.55 -1.77
N ALA A 105 -5.91 -5.53 -1.58
CA ALA A 105 -5.99 -4.82 -0.31
C ALA A 105 -6.47 -5.76 0.81
N ILE A 106 -7.52 -6.53 0.54
CA ILE A 106 -8.06 -7.51 1.49
C ILE A 106 -7.01 -8.56 1.82
N ARG A 107 -6.31 -9.07 0.80
CA ARG A 107 -5.25 -10.05 0.98
C ARG A 107 -4.15 -9.51 1.93
N MET A 108 -3.67 -8.30 1.67
CA MET A 108 -2.65 -7.68 2.51
C MET A 108 -3.16 -7.46 3.94
N ALA A 109 -4.40 -7.02 4.09
CA ALA A 109 -4.98 -6.78 5.41
C ALA A 109 -5.12 -8.07 6.20
N LYS A 110 -5.49 -9.16 5.57
CA LYS A 110 -5.57 -10.47 6.22
C LYS A 110 -4.20 -11.02 6.61
N LYS A 111 -3.19 -10.74 5.79
CA LYS A 111 -1.84 -11.26 6.01
C LYS A 111 -1.08 -10.47 7.08
N TYR A 112 -1.22 -9.15 7.09
CA TYR A 112 -0.39 -8.27 7.90
C TYR A 112 -1.15 -7.42 8.91
N GLY A 113 -2.44 -7.22 8.74
CA GLY A 113 -3.24 -6.35 9.58
C GLY A 113 -3.84 -7.06 10.78
N SER A 114 -4.70 -6.33 11.49
CA SER A 114 -5.46 -6.89 12.62
C SER A 114 -6.49 -7.90 12.10
N ILE A 115 -7.02 -8.72 13.00
CA ILE A 115 -7.95 -9.80 12.66
C ILE A 115 -9.14 -9.31 11.84
N GLU A 116 -9.71 -8.16 12.20
CA GLU A 116 -10.89 -7.60 11.53
C GLU A 116 -10.54 -6.44 10.59
N GLY A 117 -9.24 -6.14 10.44
CA GLY A 117 -8.79 -5.00 9.64
C GLY A 117 -9.20 -5.07 8.18
N TYR A 118 -9.30 -6.26 7.60
CA TYR A 118 -9.71 -6.40 6.21
C TYR A 118 -11.13 -5.90 5.96
N LYS A 119 -12.01 -6.00 6.95
CA LYS A 119 -13.38 -5.49 6.85
C LYS A 119 -13.39 -3.97 6.77
N PHE A 120 -12.56 -3.34 7.59
CA PHE A 120 -12.40 -1.89 7.58
C PHE A 120 -11.85 -1.41 6.24
N VAL A 121 -10.77 -2.03 5.77
CA VAL A 121 -10.14 -1.67 4.50
C VAL A 121 -11.13 -1.82 3.35
N ASN A 122 -11.86 -2.93 3.31
CA ASN A 122 -12.85 -3.19 2.27
C ASN A 122 -13.96 -2.12 2.28
N ALA A 123 -14.47 -1.80 3.47
CA ALA A 123 -15.55 -0.82 3.60
C ALA A 123 -15.12 0.57 3.14
N VAL A 124 -13.91 1.01 3.50
CA VAL A 124 -13.40 2.32 3.09
C VAL A 124 -13.21 2.38 1.58
N LEU A 125 -12.55 1.37 1.02
CA LEU A 125 -12.31 1.33 -0.43
C LEU A 125 -13.61 1.27 -1.23
N ASP A 126 -14.59 0.50 -0.76
CA ASP A 126 -15.88 0.40 -1.41
C ASP A 126 -16.56 1.77 -1.50
N LYS A 127 -16.53 2.54 -0.41
CA LYS A 127 -17.10 3.89 -0.39
C LYS A 127 -16.38 4.82 -1.35
N ILE A 128 -15.05 4.77 -1.37
CA ILE A 128 -14.25 5.63 -2.25
C ILE A 128 -14.54 5.30 -3.72
N ILE A 129 -14.59 4.05 -4.07
CA ILE A 129 -14.85 3.60 -5.43
C ILE A 129 -16.24 4.00 -5.88
N LYS A 130 -17.24 3.83 -5.03
CA LYS A 130 -18.62 4.20 -5.36
C LYS A 130 -18.81 5.72 -5.51
N ALA A 131 -17.99 6.51 -4.85
CA ALA A 131 -18.07 7.95 -4.93
C ALA A 131 -17.35 8.55 -6.15
N SER A 132 -16.59 7.73 -6.86
CA SER A 132 -15.80 8.18 -8.02
C SER A 132 -16.61 8.25 -9.29
#